data_36ac84fa75a153118ff9b2782fb63af1
#
_entry.id   36ac84fa75a153118ff9b2782fb63af1
#
_cell.length_a   1.000
_cell.length_b   1.000
_cell.length_c   1.000
_cell.angle_alpha   90.00
_cell.angle_beta   90.00
_cell.angle_gamma   90.00
#
_symmetry.space_group_name_H-M   'P 1'
#
loop_
_entity.id
_entity.type
_entity.pdbx_description
1 polymer ?
#
loop_
_entity_poly.entity_id
_entity_poly.type
_entity_poly.pdbx_seq_one_letter_code
_entity_poly.pdbx_strand_id
1 'polypeptide(L)'
;ETFLNELIWREFFMMILWHFPHTTTKSFKEKYDAIKWDNNETYFKKWCEGKTGYPFVDAGMRELNATGHMHNRVRMIVASFLCKHLLIDWRWGETYFATKLLDYEQSSNVGNWQWAAGSGVDAAPYFRIFNPTEQIKKFDTDGKYIKKWIPEYGTSSYPEPIVDHKEARENCLRRYKEAVA
;
A
#
# COMPACT_ATOMS: atom_id res chain seq x y z
N GLU A 1 -24.21 -10.84 -2.74
CA GLU A 1 -23.47 -11.19 -1.50
C GLU A 1 -22.21 -10.31 -1.32
N THR A 2 -21.27 -10.27 -2.26
CA THR A 2 -20.02 -9.48 -2.17
C THR A 2 -20.29 -7.99 -1.88
N PHE A 3 -21.22 -7.36 -2.59
CA PHE A 3 -21.56 -5.94 -2.37
C PHE A 3 -22.04 -5.66 -0.94
N LEU A 4 -22.85 -6.54 -0.36
CA LEU A 4 -23.31 -6.40 1.02
C LEU A 4 -22.15 -6.51 2.02
N ASN A 5 -21.20 -7.43 1.76
CA ASN A 5 -20.01 -7.56 2.60
C ASN A 5 -19.16 -6.28 2.57
N GLU A 6 -19.02 -5.63 1.42
CA GLU A 6 -18.29 -4.34 1.33
C GLU A 6 -19.00 -3.21 2.11
N LEU A 7 -20.32 -3.20 2.16
CA LEU A 7 -21.07 -2.26 3.00
C LEU A 7 -20.86 -2.52 4.50
N ILE A 8 -20.79 -3.82 4.90
CA ILE A 8 -20.47 -4.21 6.27
C ILE A 8 -19.06 -3.79 6.66
N TRP A 9 -18.07 -3.98 5.78
CA TRP A 9 -16.71 -3.51 6.02
C TRP A 9 -16.64 -1.99 6.16
N ARG A 10 -17.36 -1.24 5.36
CA ARG A 10 -17.44 0.23 5.48
C ARG A 10 -17.98 0.63 6.85
N GLU A 11 -19.10 0.05 7.27
CA GLU A 11 -19.71 0.31 8.58
C GLU A 11 -18.74 -0.06 9.72
N PHE A 12 -18.09 -1.21 9.62
CA PHE A 12 -17.09 -1.65 10.58
C PHE A 12 -15.97 -0.60 10.77
N PHE A 13 -15.38 -0.10 9.68
CA PHE A 13 -14.33 0.92 9.79
C PHE A 13 -14.85 2.25 10.32
N MET A 14 -16.08 2.65 9.98
CA MET A 14 -16.73 3.82 10.57
C MET A 14 -16.89 3.68 12.08
N MET A 15 -17.33 2.52 12.57
CA MET A 15 -17.45 2.24 14.00
C MET A 15 -16.09 2.24 14.70
N ILE A 16 -15.06 1.68 14.05
CA ILE A 16 -13.69 1.73 14.60
C ILE A 16 -13.24 3.18 14.75
N LEU A 17 -13.38 4.01 13.73
CA LEU A 17 -12.94 5.40 13.79
C LEU A 17 -13.76 6.21 14.81
N TRP A 18 -15.06 5.95 14.93
CA TRP A 18 -15.93 6.58 15.91
C TRP A 18 -15.49 6.31 17.36
N HIS A 19 -15.20 5.04 17.67
CA HIS A 19 -14.80 4.65 19.02
C HIS A 19 -13.32 4.87 19.33
N PHE A 20 -12.47 4.91 18.29
CA PHE A 20 -11.01 5.06 18.40
C PHE A 20 -10.50 6.17 17.48
N PRO A 21 -10.91 7.45 17.70
CA PRO A 21 -10.58 8.56 16.79
C PRO A 21 -9.08 8.84 16.67
N HIS A 22 -8.28 8.42 17.66
CA HIS A 22 -6.82 8.52 17.62
C HIS A 22 -6.20 7.73 16.45
N THR A 23 -6.92 6.77 15.88
CA THR A 23 -6.43 5.94 14.77
C THR A 23 -6.19 6.71 13.48
N THR A 24 -6.70 7.93 13.36
CA THR A 24 -6.35 8.83 12.24
C THR A 24 -4.86 9.17 12.21
N THR A 25 -4.21 9.21 13.38
CA THR A 25 -2.82 9.65 13.53
C THR A 25 -1.92 8.64 14.22
N LYS A 26 -2.49 7.62 14.87
CA LYS A 26 -1.77 6.57 15.59
C LYS A 26 -2.22 5.19 15.13
N SER A 27 -1.36 4.21 15.32
CA SER A 27 -1.73 2.82 15.06
C SER A 27 -2.83 2.34 16.03
N PHE A 28 -3.79 1.57 15.54
CA PHE A 28 -4.77 0.91 16.41
C PHE A 28 -4.08 0.01 17.44
N LYS A 29 -3.06 -0.72 17.01
CA LYS A 29 -2.17 -1.49 17.89
C LYS A 29 -0.96 -0.62 18.23
N GLU A 30 -1.00 0.09 19.35
CA GLU A 30 -0.03 1.10 19.78
C GLU A 30 1.45 0.69 19.67
N LYS A 31 1.76 -0.59 19.92
CA LYS A 31 3.13 -1.10 19.82
C LYS A 31 3.79 -0.88 18.45
N TYR A 32 2.99 -0.75 17.39
CA TYR A 32 3.50 -0.49 16.03
C TYR A 32 3.84 0.99 15.80
N ASP A 33 3.49 1.90 16.70
CA ASP A 33 3.95 3.29 16.62
C ASP A 33 5.47 3.41 16.88
N ALA A 34 6.08 2.36 17.46
CA ALA A 34 7.53 2.26 17.65
C ALA A 34 8.30 1.89 16.36
N ILE A 35 7.62 1.62 15.24
CA ILE A 35 8.30 1.31 13.98
C ILE A 35 9.12 2.52 13.54
N LYS A 36 10.40 2.29 13.31
CA LYS A 36 11.30 3.30 12.73
C LYS A 36 11.17 3.28 11.22
N TRP A 37 10.41 4.22 10.67
CA TRP A 37 10.26 4.43 9.25
C TRP A 37 11.50 5.14 8.68
N ASP A 38 11.91 4.77 7.47
CA ASP A 38 13.01 5.45 6.77
C ASP A 38 12.56 6.76 6.13
N ASN A 39 11.30 6.85 5.74
CA ASN A 39 10.65 8.04 5.18
C ASN A 39 11.47 8.74 4.08
N ASN A 40 12.04 7.95 3.18
CA ASN A 40 12.84 8.48 2.07
C ASN A 40 11.95 9.22 1.06
N GLU A 41 12.06 10.53 1.01
CA GLU A 41 11.25 11.41 0.14
C GLU A 41 11.45 11.11 -1.35
N THR A 42 12.68 10.74 -1.77
CA THR A 42 12.95 10.37 -3.16
C THR A 42 12.21 9.11 -3.56
N TYR A 43 12.18 8.10 -2.68
CA TYR A 43 11.44 6.86 -2.92
C TYR A 43 9.93 7.10 -2.87
N PHE A 44 9.46 7.94 -1.95
CA PHE A 44 8.06 8.34 -1.89
C PHE A 44 7.62 9.02 -3.18
N LYS A 45 8.40 9.97 -3.68
CA LYS A 45 8.12 10.64 -4.95
C LYS A 45 8.06 9.66 -6.12
N LYS A 46 9.01 8.73 -6.22
CA LYS A 46 9.00 7.69 -7.26
C LYS A 46 7.76 6.79 -7.16
N TRP A 47 7.35 6.44 -5.94
CA TRP A 47 6.12 5.68 -5.71
C TRP A 47 4.89 6.49 -6.15
N CYS A 48 4.76 7.74 -5.75
CA CYS A 48 3.68 8.63 -6.19
C CYS A 48 3.60 8.75 -7.72
N GLU A 49 4.75 8.82 -8.41
CA GLU A 49 4.82 8.97 -9.86
C GLU A 49 4.66 7.65 -10.64
N GLY A 50 4.61 6.50 -9.96
CA GLY A 50 4.59 5.19 -10.60
C GLY A 50 5.88 4.93 -11.39
N LYS A 51 7.04 5.11 -10.73
CA LYS A 51 8.40 4.95 -11.27
C LYS A 51 9.30 4.16 -10.32
N THR A 52 8.76 3.14 -9.67
CA THR A 52 9.49 2.32 -8.70
C THR A 52 10.32 1.22 -9.37
N GLY A 53 10.05 0.91 -10.64
CA GLY A 53 10.60 -0.26 -11.32
C GLY A 53 9.89 -1.57 -10.98
N TYR A 54 8.78 -1.51 -10.23
CA TYR A 54 7.88 -2.61 -9.96
C TYR A 54 6.58 -2.44 -10.75
N PRO A 55 6.40 -3.13 -11.89
CA PRO A 55 5.35 -2.81 -12.86
C PRO A 55 3.94 -2.82 -12.28
N PHE A 56 3.63 -3.74 -11.38
CA PHE A 56 2.28 -3.81 -10.79
C PHE A 56 2.01 -2.63 -9.85
N VAL A 57 3.03 -2.17 -9.14
CA VAL A 57 2.95 -0.97 -8.27
C VAL A 57 2.83 0.28 -9.15
N ASP A 58 3.68 0.39 -10.16
CA ASP A 58 3.73 1.56 -11.04
C ASP A 58 2.45 1.72 -11.85
N ALA A 59 1.91 0.62 -12.39
CA ALA A 59 0.63 0.62 -13.10
C ALA A 59 -0.51 1.10 -12.19
N GLY A 60 -0.56 0.63 -10.94
CA GLY A 60 -1.55 1.04 -9.96
C GLY A 60 -1.49 2.53 -9.64
N MET A 61 -0.30 3.05 -9.41
CA MET A 61 -0.11 4.48 -9.10
C MET A 61 -0.43 5.37 -10.30
N ARG A 62 -0.09 4.96 -11.51
CA ARG A 62 -0.45 5.69 -12.74
C ARG A 62 -1.94 5.66 -13.01
N GLU A 63 -2.62 4.52 -12.78
CA GLU A 63 -4.08 4.44 -12.86
C GLU A 63 -4.74 5.42 -11.87
N LEU A 64 -4.30 5.40 -10.62
CA LEU A 64 -4.80 6.33 -9.59
C LEU A 64 -4.63 7.78 -10.02
N ASN A 65 -3.44 8.16 -10.47
CA ASN A 65 -3.14 9.53 -10.87
C ASN A 65 -3.96 10.01 -12.08
N ALA A 66 -4.26 9.10 -12.99
CA ALA A 66 -4.99 9.42 -14.21
C ALA A 66 -6.52 9.43 -14.02
N THR A 67 -7.05 8.60 -13.12
CA THR A 67 -8.49 8.32 -13.04
C THR A 67 -9.12 8.61 -11.69
N GLY A 68 -8.33 8.77 -10.63
CA GLY A 68 -8.85 8.82 -9.26
C GLY A 68 -9.41 7.48 -8.75
N HIS A 69 -9.19 6.40 -9.47
CA HIS A 69 -9.66 5.06 -9.13
C HIS A 69 -8.50 4.05 -9.12
N MET A 70 -8.61 3.04 -8.29
CA MET A 70 -7.70 1.89 -8.26
C MET A 70 -8.46 0.68 -7.72
N HIS A 71 -8.37 -0.45 -8.42
CA HIS A 71 -9.00 -1.69 -7.97
C HIS A 71 -8.44 -2.15 -6.61
N ASN A 72 -9.31 -2.67 -5.73
CA ASN A 72 -8.94 -3.08 -4.36
C ASN A 72 -7.67 -3.93 -4.29
N ARG A 73 -7.53 -4.94 -5.15
CA ARG A 73 -6.33 -5.79 -5.17
C ARG A 73 -5.05 -5.00 -5.39
N VAL A 74 -5.09 -3.99 -6.24
CA VAL A 74 -3.94 -3.13 -6.55
C VAL A 74 -3.64 -2.24 -5.36
N ARG A 75 -4.66 -1.64 -4.72
CA ARG A 75 -4.50 -0.83 -3.48
C ARG A 75 -3.73 -1.59 -2.40
N MET A 76 -4.08 -2.86 -2.16
CA MET A 76 -3.38 -3.69 -1.18
C MET A 76 -1.88 -3.83 -1.47
N ILE A 77 -1.52 -4.00 -2.73
CA ILE A 77 -0.15 -4.23 -3.15
C ILE A 77 0.67 -2.94 -3.12
N VAL A 78 0.14 -1.84 -3.64
CA VAL A 78 0.84 -0.55 -3.63
C VAL A 78 1.02 -0.01 -2.21
N ALA A 79 0.04 -0.20 -1.32
CA ALA A 79 0.14 0.19 0.08
C ALA A 79 1.14 -0.68 0.84
N SER A 80 1.07 -1.99 0.66
CA SER A 80 2.05 -2.91 1.24
C SER A 80 3.48 -2.63 0.75
N PHE A 81 3.65 -2.26 -0.52
CA PHE A 81 4.96 -1.90 -1.06
C PHE A 81 5.52 -0.64 -0.39
N LEU A 82 4.71 0.40 -0.25
CA LEU A 82 5.14 1.63 0.43
C LEU A 82 5.60 1.34 1.86
N CYS A 83 4.77 0.67 2.65
CA CYS A 83 5.05 0.44 4.08
C CYS A 83 6.17 -0.59 4.31
N LYS A 84 6.25 -1.63 3.49
CA LYS A 84 7.08 -2.80 3.79
C LYS A 84 8.33 -2.94 2.92
N HIS A 85 8.31 -2.44 1.68
CA HIS A 85 9.53 -2.42 0.85
C HIS A 85 10.30 -1.12 1.01
N LEU A 86 9.58 0.01 1.05
CA LEU A 86 10.21 1.33 1.15
C LEU A 86 10.36 1.82 2.60
N LEU A 87 9.75 1.13 3.58
CA LEU A 87 9.70 1.55 4.99
C LEU A 87 9.29 3.03 5.13
N ILE A 88 8.24 3.41 4.40
CA ILE A 88 7.65 4.73 4.48
C ILE A 88 6.36 4.64 5.31
N ASP A 89 6.18 5.60 6.19
CA ASP A 89 5.05 5.69 7.10
C ASP A 89 3.73 5.62 6.32
N TRP A 90 2.83 4.77 6.75
CA TRP A 90 1.52 4.56 6.14
C TRP A 90 0.70 5.87 6.03
N ARG A 91 0.93 6.84 6.94
CA ARG A 91 0.25 8.14 6.93
C ARG A 91 0.54 8.95 5.67
N TRP A 92 1.76 8.82 5.12
CA TRP A 92 2.11 9.48 3.86
C TRP A 92 1.31 8.92 2.69
N GLY A 93 1.16 7.60 2.64
CA GLY A 93 0.37 6.94 1.61
C GLY A 93 -1.14 7.21 1.77
N GLU A 94 -1.64 7.16 3.00
CA GLU A 94 -3.02 7.51 3.34
C GLU A 94 -3.37 8.93 2.85
N THR A 95 -2.56 9.91 3.21
CA THR A 95 -2.73 11.29 2.79
C THR A 95 -2.68 11.45 1.27
N TYR A 96 -1.76 10.76 0.60
CA TYR A 96 -1.70 10.78 -0.86
C TYR A 96 -2.97 10.21 -1.49
N PHE A 97 -3.47 9.09 -1.01
CA PHE A 97 -4.72 8.50 -1.47
C PHE A 97 -5.90 9.43 -1.22
N ALA A 98 -5.97 10.10 -0.07
CA ALA A 98 -7.01 11.07 0.25
C ALA A 98 -7.09 12.22 -0.76
N THR A 99 -5.96 12.62 -1.34
CA THR A 99 -5.92 13.68 -2.37
C THR A 99 -6.27 13.20 -3.78
N LYS A 100 -6.28 11.88 -4.02
CA LYS A 100 -6.41 11.31 -5.38
C LYS A 100 -7.69 10.51 -5.60
N LEU A 101 -8.16 9.77 -4.59
CA LEU A 101 -9.30 8.87 -4.74
C LEU A 101 -10.61 9.62 -4.85
N LEU A 102 -11.40 9.30 -5.87
CA LEU A 102 -12.78 9.80 -6.02
C LEU A 102 -13.75 9.13 -5.03
N ASP A 103 -13.44 7.92 -4.60
CA ASP A 103 -14.22 7.16 -3.61
C ASP A 103 -13.64 7.24 -2.19
N TYR A 104 -12.90 8.32 -1.90
CA TYR A 104 -12.29 8.51 -0.59
C TYR A 104 -13.35 8.55 0.52
N GLU A 105 -13.15 7.73 1.54
CA GLU A 105 -13.86 7.77 2.81
C GLU A 105 -12.81 7.51 3.92
N GLN A 106 -12.72 8.43 4.88
CA GLN A 106 -11.62 8.49 5.84
C GLN A 106 -11.46 7.21 6.66
N SER A 107 -12.55 6.66 7.20
CA SER A 107 -12.46 5.50 8.07
C SER A 107 -11.98 4.26 7.32
N SER A 108 -12.47 4.04 6.11
CA SER A 108 -12.05 2.96 5.23
C SER A 108 -10.61 3.15 4.78
N ASN A 109 -10.21 4.37 4.41
CA ASN A 109 -8.85 4.64 3.95
C ASN A 109 -7.84 4.41 5.08
N VAL A 110 -8.04 5.02 6.24
CA VAL A 110 -7.18 4.84 7.43
C VAL A 110 -7.11 3.38 7.84
N GLY A 111 -8.26 2.70 7.96
CA GLY A 111 -8.33 1.30 8.38
C GLY A 111 -7.58 0.36 7.43
N ASN A 112 -7.72 0.55 6.12
CA ASN A 112 -7.06 -0.27 5.12
C ASN A 112 -5.56 0.04 4.98
N TRP A 113 -5.13 1.28 5.17
CA TRP A 113 -3.71 1.62 5.25
C TRP A 113 -3.04 0.97 6.46
N GLN A 114 -3.68 1.01 7.62
CA GLN A 114 -3.20 0.30 8.82
C GLN A 114 -3.25 -1.23 8.65
N TRP A 115 -4.23 -1.76 7.92
CA TRP A 115 -4.25 -3.17 7.53
C TRP A 115 -3.01 -3.54 6.72
N ALA A 116 -2.66 -2.77 5.70
CA ALA A 116 -1.48 -2.99 4.86
C ALA A 116 -0.17 -2.86 5.65
N ALA A 117 -0.09 -1.89 6.55
CA ALA A 117 1.04 -1.70 7.45
C ALA A 117 1.16 -2.81 8.53
N GLY A 118 0.06 -3.50 8.86
CA GLY A 118 0.04 -4.53 9.90
C GLY A 118 -0.29 -3.99 11.30
N SER A 119 -0.67 -2.73 11.42
CA SER A 119 -0.88 -2.00 12.68
C SER A 119 -2.36 -1.79 13.06
N GLY A 120 -3.29 -2.14 12.16
CA GLY A 120 -4.72 -1.90 12.31
C GLY A 120 -5.45 -2.94 13.18
N VAL A 121 -6.75 -2.73 13.34
CA VAL A 121 -7.65 -3.59 14.13
C VAL A 121 -7.71 -5.01 13.57
N ASP A 122 -7.93 -5.14 12.27
CA ASP A 122 -7.95 -6.41 11.52
C ASP A 122 -6.76 -6.47 10.56
N ALA A 123 -5.57 -6.20 11.09
CA ALA A 123 -4.39 -6.06 10.27
C ALA A 123 -3.88 -7.40 9.76
N ALA A 124 -3.41 -7.41 8.51
CA ALA A 124 -2.60 -8.51 8.02
C ALA A 124 -1.37 -8.71 8.92
N PRO A 125 -0.97 -9.96 9.21
CA PRO A 125 0.24 -10.20 9.97
C PRO A 125 1.43 -9.45 9.35
N TYR A 126 2.25 -8.81 10.18
CA TYR A 126 3.35 -7.96 9.68
C TYR A 126 4.32 -8.70 8.76
N PHE A 127 4.50 -10.00 8.97
CA PHE A 127 5.36 -10.86 8.14
C PHE A 127 4.75 -11.19 6.77
N ARG A 128 3.48 -10.86 6.53
CA ARG A 128 2.83 -11.01 5.21
C ARG A 128 3.26 -9.86 4.31
N ILE A 129 4.30 -10.08 3.54
CA ILE A 129 4.85 -9.13 2.58
C ILE A 129 4.57 -9.66 1.19
N PHE A 130 3.79 -8.91 0.40
CA PHE A 130 3.50 -9.31 -0.98
C PHE A 130 4.76 -9.19 -1.84
N ASN A 131 4.98 -10.18 -2.69
CA ASN A 131 5.96 -10.05 -3.76
C ASN A 131 5.25 -9.47 -5.00
N PRO A 132 5.55 -8.22 -5.42
CA PRO A 132 4.83 -7.59 -6.53
C PRO A 132 4.96 -8.36 -7.84
N THR A 133 6.08 -9.00 -8.09
CA THR A 133 6.32 -9.82 -9.30
C THR A 133 5.45 -11.07 -9.32
N GLU A 134 5.30 -11.75 -8.19
CA GLU A 134 4.40 -12.92 -8.10
C GLU A 134 2.92 -12.52 -8.23
N GLN A 135 2.58 -11.29 -7.81
CA GLN A 135 1.21 -10.79 -8.00
C GLN A 135 0.87 -10.57 -9.47
N ILE A 136 1.83 -10.16 -10.31
CA ILE A 136 1.65 -10.05 -11.76
C ILE A 136 1.27 -11.41 -12.34
N LYS A 137 2.06 -12.44 -12.04
CA LYS A 137 1.82 -13.82 -12.53
C LYS A 137 0.43 -14.34 -12.20
N LYS A 138 -0.13 -13.87 -11.06
CA LYS A 138 -1.44 -14.32 -10.57
C LYS A 138 -2.62 -13.51 -11.12
N PHE A 139 -2.46 -12.20 -11.29
CA PHE A 139 -3.57 -11.27 -11.53
C PHE A 139 -3.50 -10.52 -12.87
N ASP A 140 -2.36 -10.54 -13.54
CA ASP A 140 -2.16 -9.91 -14.86
C ASP A 140 -1.29 -10.80 -15.77
N THR A 141 -1.67 -12.07 -15.88
CA THR A 141 -0.94 -13.09 -16.62
C THR A 141 -0.65 -12.68 -18.08
N ASP A 142 -1.59 -11.99 -18.70
CA ASP A 142 -1.48 -11.50 -20.08
C ASP A 142 -0.73 -10.16 -20.18
N GLY A 143 -0.40 -9.54 -19.07
CA GLY A 143 0.23 -8.23 -19.00
C GLY A 143 -0.64 -7.08 -19.53
N LYS A 144 -1.96 -7.28 -19.62
CA LYS A 144 -2.88 -6.28 -20.17
C LYS A 144 -2.98 -5.03 -19.29
N TYR A 145 -3.07 -5.23 -17.99
CA TYR A 145 -3.15 -4.14 -17.03
C TYR A 145 -1.86 -3.31 -17.04
N ILE A 146 -0.70 -3.97 -16.95
CA ILE A 146 0.59 -3.32 -16.97
C ILE A 146 0.79 -2.54 -18.28
N LYS A 147 0.58 -3.17 -19.44
CA LYS A 147 0.76 -2.52 -20.74
C LYS A 147 -0.17 -1.32 -20.95
N LYS A 148 -1.38 -1.36 -20.36
CA LYS A 148 -2.32 -0.24 -20.44
C LYS A 148 -1.77 1.00 -19.74
N TRP A 149 -1.13 0.83 -18.57
CA TRP A 149 -0.71 1.95 -17.73
C TRP A 149 0.79 2.28 -17.85
N ILE A 150 1.57 1.36 -18.41
CA ILE A 150 3.02 1.51 -18.63
C ILE A 150 3.32 1.18 -20.10
N PRO A 151 3.10 2.11 -21.02
CA PRO A 151 3.38 1.89 -22.46
C PRO A 151 4.84 1.52 -22.73
N GLU A 152 5.79 2.03 -21.92
CA GLU A 152 7.22 1.76 -22.04
C GLU A 152 7.66 0.44 -21.36
N TYR A 153 6.75 -0.35 -20.80
CA TYR A 153 7.10 -1.62 -20.16
C TYR A 153 7.80 -2.58 -21.15
N GLY A 154 8.94 -3.12 -20.72
CA GLY A 154 9.77 -4.00 -21.56
C GLY A 154 10.73 -3.29 -22.48
N THR A 155 10.84 -1.96 -22.40
CA THR A 155 11.85 -1.15 -23.13
C THR A 155 12.93 -0.66 -22.16
N SER A 156 14.03 -0.15 -22.70
CA SER A 156 15.13 0.45 -21.92
C SER A 156 14.74 1.75 -21.21
N SER A 157 13.59 2.34 -21.51
CA SER A 157 13.10 3.56 -20.86
C SER A 157 12.31 3.26 -19.57
N TYR A 158 11.91 2.01 -19.31
CA TYR A 158 11.31 1.65 -18.05
C TYR A 158 12.37 1.53 -16.94
N PRO A 159 12.16 2.14 -15.76
CA PRO A 159 13.19 2.20 -14.72
C PRO A 159 13.48 0.82 -14.10
N GLU A 160 14.72 0.64 -13.66
CA GLU A 160 15.11 -0.49 -12.83
C GLU A 160 14.47 -0.39 -11.43
N PRO A 161 14.25 -1.54 -10.74
CA PRO A 161 13.72 -1.57 -9.39
C PRO A 161 14.55 -0.71 -8.41
N ILE A 162 13.87 0.18 -7.66
CA ILE A 162 14.53 1.08 -6.71
C ILE A 162 15.01 0.39 -5.42
N VAL A 163 14.51 -0.80 -5.15
CA VAL A 163 14.93 -1.67 -4.03
C VAL A 163 14.92 -3.13 -4.49
N ASP A 164 15.78 -3.96 -3.93
CA ASP A 164 15.69 -5.40 -4.08
C ASP A 164 14.61 -5.98 -3.16
N HIS A 165 13.77 -6.88 -3.68
CA HIS A 165 12.65 -7.46 -2.93
C HIS A 165 13.11 -8.25 -1.71
N LYS A 166 14.17 -9.05 -1.85
CA LYS A 166 14.65 -9.93 -0.77
C LYS A 166 15.24 -9.11 0.36
N GLU A 167 16.11 -8.16 0.02
CA GLU A 167 16.74 -7.25 0.99
C GLU A 167 15.69 -6.39 1.71
N ALA A 168 14.76 -5.81 0.96
CA ALA A 168 13.67 -5.01 1.52
C ALA A 168 12.79 -5.83 2.47
N ARG A 169 12.47 -7.08 2.11
CA ARG A 169 11.70 -7.98 2.96
C ARG A 169 12.45 -8.31 4.26
N GLU A 170 13.73 -8.64 4.19
CA GLU A 170 14.55 -8.95 5.38
C GLU A 170 14.64 -7.73 6.30
N ASN A 171 14.88 -6.54 5.75
CA ASN A 171 14.92 -5.29 6.51
C ASN A 171 13.57 -4.98 7.18
N CYS A 172 12.48 -5.13 6.46
CA CYS A 172 11.13 -4.94 7.00
C CYS A 172 10.88 -5.88 8.20
N LEU A 173 11.15 -7.17 8.05
CA LEU A 173 10.95 -8.15 9.12
C LEU A 173 11.76 -7.80 10.37
N ARG A 174 13.00 -7.38 10.20
CA ARG A 174 13.87 -6.96 11.30
C ARG A 174 13.30 -5.73 12.01
N ARG A 175 12.94 -4.66 11.26
CA ARG A 175 12.37 -3.42 11.82
C ARG A 175 11.08 -3.66 12.61
N TYR A 176 10.18 -4.48 12.05
CA TYR A 176 8.92 -4.81 12.73
C TYR A 176 9.15 -5.65 13.98
N LYS A 177 10.06 -6.62 13.93
CA LYS A 177 10.42 -7.43 15.10
C LYS A 177 10.99 -6.57 16.22
N GLU A 178 11.89 -5.63 15.90
CA GLU A 178 12.46 -4.68 16.86
C GLU A 178 11.39 -3.78 17.51
N ALA A 179 10.39 -3.35 16.72
CA ALA A 179 9.33 -2.48 17.22
C ALA A 179 8.32 -3.18 18.14
N VAL A 180 8.12 -4.50 18.00
CA VAL A 180 7.09 -5.24 18.77
C VAL A 180 7.66 -6.13 19.87
N ALA A 181 9.00 -6.18 19.98
CA ALA A 181 9.70 -6.88 21.06
C ALA A 181 9.54 -6.17 22.39
#